data_ade73e7874f58d0cff58ac9811cf1803
#
_entry.id   ade73e7874f58d0cff58ac9811cf1803
#
_cell.length_a   1.000
_cell.length_b   1.000
_cell.length_c   1.000
_cell.angle_alpha   90.00
_cell.angle_beta   90.00
_cell.angle_gamma   90.00
#
_symmetry.space_group_name_H-M   'P 1'
#
loop_
_entity.id
_entity.type
_entity.pdbx_description
1 polymer ?
#
loop_
_entity_poly.entity_id
_entity_poly.type
_entity_poly.pdbx_seq_one_letter_code
_entity_poly.pdbx_strand_id
1 'polypeptide(L)'
;MDLNNSKLGRGEAERTKLISTIMLKINDIDFHHEDAEIDVLGDAYEYLISNFAASAGKKAGEFYTPQQVSRILAKLVTINKSKLQSVYDPTCGSGSLLLRVGKETKVSSYYGQEFNSTTYNLARMNMLLHG
;
A
#
# COMPACT_ATOMS: atom_id res chain seq x y z
N MET A 1 0.01 -13.42 3.82
CA MET A 1 -0.41 -14.14 2.59
C MET A 1 -0.84 -15.54 3.01
N ASP A 2 -2.05 -15.95 2.70
CA ASP A 2 -2.53 -17.31 2.99
C ASP A 2 -2.14 -18.24 1.83
N LEU A 3 -1.11 -19.06 2.04
CA LEU A 3 -0.59 -20.02 1.06
C LEU A 3 -1.56 -21.19 0.79
N ASN A 4 -2.59 -21.36 1.63
CA ASN A 4 -3.59 -22.40 1.46
C ASN A 4 -4.83 -21.92 0.68
N ASN A 5 -4.84 -20.68 0.21
CA ASN A 5 -5.97 -20.14 -0.53
C ASN A 5 -6.19 -20.93 -1.84
N SER A 6 -7.41 -21.39 -2.05
CA SER A 6 -7.80 -22.17 -3.23
C SER A 6 -7.62 -21.42 -4.57
N LYS A 7 -7.55 -20.08 -4.54
CA LYS A 7 -7.25 -19.26 -5.72
C LYS A 7 -5.83 -19.44 -6.24
N LEU A 8 -4.91 -19.96 -5.44
CA LEU A 8 -3.51 -20.24 -5.83
C LEU A 8 -3.34 -21.57 -6.56
N GLY A 9 -4.38 -22.41 -6.63
CA GLY A 9 -4.33 -23.73 -7.28
C GLY A 9 -5.14 -24.78 -6.53
N ARG A 10 -5.53 -25.83 -7.22
CA ARG A 10 -6.38 -26.90 -6.69
C ARG A 10 -5.65 -27.92 -5.81
N GLY A 11 -4.32 -27.87 -5.75
CA GLY A 11 -3.51 -28.79 -4.99
C GLY A 11 -2.18 -28.17 -4.55
N GLU A 12 -1.48 -28.85 -3.63
CA GLU A 12 -0.20 -28.40 -3.09
C GLU A 12 0.85 -28.21 -4.19
N ALA A 13 0.92 -29.13 -5.14
CA ALA A 13 1.88 -29.08 -6.25
C ALA A 13 1.66 -27.86 -7.16
N GLU A 14 0.40 -27.55 -7.49
CA GLU A 14 0.09 -26.37 -8.32
C GLU A 14 0.40 -25.07 -7.58
N ARG A 15 0.09 -25.00 -6.30
CA ARG A 15 0.39 -23.82 -5.46
C ARG A 15 1.89 -23.61 -5.35
N THR A 16 2.65 -24.67 -5.07
CA THR A 16 4.11 -24.61 -4.99
C THR A 16 4.72 -24.17 -6.31
N LYS A 17 4.26 -24.71 -7.43
CA LYS A 17 4.73 -24.31 -8.76
C LYS A 17 4.45 -22.84 -9.05
N LEU A 18 3.24 -22.36 -8.75
CA LEU A 18 2.87 -20.95 -8.95
C LEU A 18 3.74 -20.04 -8.09
N ILE A 19 3.87 -20.33 -6.80
CA ILE A 19 4.67 -19.54 -5.87
C ILE A 19 6.13 -19.52 -6.29
N SER A 20 6.72 -20.67 -6.63
CA SER A 20 8.11 -20.76 -7.12
C SER A 20 8.31 -19.94 -8.39
N THR A 21 7.36 -19.99 -9.32
CA THR A 21 7.42 -19.20 -10.56
C THR A 21 7.39 -17.70 -10.27
N ILE A 22 6.53 -17.26 -9.33
CA ILE A 22 6.46 -15.84 -8.92
C ILE A 22 7.76 -15.42 -8.25
N MET A 23 8.29 -16.22 -7.33
CA MET A 23 9.55 -15.93 -6.63
C MET A 23 10.73 -15.82 -7.60
N LEU A 24 10.83 -16.71 -8.57
CA LEU A 24 11.86 -16.64 -9.60
C LEU A 24 11.75 -15.37 -10.43
N LYS A 25 10.53 -15.01 -10.86
CA LYS A 25 10.32 -13.75 -11.59
C LYS A 25 10.65 -12.51 -10.78
N ILE A 26 10.37 -12.50 -9.48
CA ILE A 26 10.75 -11.40 -8.59
C ILE A 26 12.27 -11.34 -8.43
N ASN A 27 12.94 -12.49 -8.31
CA ASN A 27 14.39 -12.57 -8.21
C ASN A 27 15.12 -12.02 -9.45
N ASP A 28 14.48 -12.10 -10.63
CA ASP A 28 15.03 -11.58 -11.89
C ASP A 28 14.87 -10.05 -12.04
N ILE A 29 14.14 -9.39 -11.12
CA ILE A 29 13.94 -7.94 -11.14
C ILE A 29 15.13 -7.29 -10.43
N ASP A 30 15.83 -6.43 -11.15
CA ASP A 30 16.82 -5.55 -10.56
C ASP A 30 16.12 -4.32 -9.94
N PHE A 31 16.11 -4.24 -8.62
CA PHE A 31 15.46 -3.17 -7.91
C PHE A 31 16.32 -1.90 -7.75
N HIS A 32 17.56 -1.89 -8.23
CA HIS A 32 18.49 -0.75 -8.17
C HIS A 32 18.52 -0.06 -6.78
N HIS A 33 18.61 -0.84 -5.72
CA HIS A 33 18.54 -0.33 -4.34
C HIS A 33 19.58 0.74 -4.00
N GLU A 34 20.67 0.80 -4.75
CA GLU A 34 21.79 1.73 -4.48
C GLU A 34 21.52 3.16 -4.99
N ASP A 35 20.57 3.34 -5.93
CA ASP A 35 20.29 4.63 -6.56
C ASP A 35 19.00 5.31 -6.05
N ALA A 36 18.30 4.69 -5.13
CA ALA A 36 16.96 5.12 -4.73
C ALA A 36 16.99 6.21 -3.63
N GLU A 37 17.28 7.44 -3.99
CA GLU A 37 16.92 8.63 -3.19
C GLU A 37 15.40 8.85 -3.09
N ILE A 38 14.60 8.09 -3.84
CA ILE A 38 13.15 8.24 -3.97
C ILE A 38 12.49 6.93 -3.57
N ASP A 39 11.36 7.03 -2.91
CA ASP A 39 10.48 5.92 -2.56
C ASP A 39 9.83 5.27 -3.82
N VAL A 40 10.70 4.74 -4.71
CA VAL A 40 10.30 4.18 -6.01
C VAL A 40 9.40 2.97 -5.83
N LEU A 41 9.68 2.11 -4.87
CA LEU A 41 8.88 0.91 -4.61
C LEU A 41 7.51 1.25 -4.06
N GLY A 42 7.44 2.22 -3.16
CA GLY A 42 6.19 2.70 -2.60
C GLY A 42 5.33 3.38 -3.66
N ASP A 43 5.89 4.29 -4.44
CA ASP A 43 5.17 4.98 -5.51
C ASP A 43 4.70 4.00 -6.62
N ALA A 44 5.51 3.01 -6.98
CA ALA A 44 5.12 1.94 -7.90
C ALA A 44 3.97 1.10 -7.33
N TYR A 45 3.99 0.81 -6.05
CA TYR A 45 2.92 0.06 -5.38
C TYR A 45 1.61 0.86 -5.33
N GLU A 46 1.66 2.15 -5.00
CA GLU A 46 0.48 3.03 -5.07
C GLU A 46 -0.11 3.10 -6.48
N TYR A 47 0.75 3.18 -7.51
CA TYR A 47 0.31 3.11 -8.91
C TYR A 47 -0.40 1.80 -9.24
N LEU A 48 0.13 0.65 -8.80
CA LEU A 48 -0.50 -0.65 -8.98
C LEU A 48 -1.85 -0.73 -8.27
N ILE A 49 -1.96 -0.25 -7.02
CA ILE A 49 -3.23 -0.21 -6.28
C ILE A 49 -4.28 0.59 -7.07
N SER A 50 -3.91 1.74 -7.63
CA SER A 50 -4.82 2.58 -8.39
C SER A 50 -5.35 1.88 -9.66
N ASN A 51 -4.47 1.17 -10.37
CA ASN A 51 -4.84 0.40 -11.56
C ASN A 51 -5.71 -0.83 -11.23
N PHE A 52 -5.42 -1.53 -10.13
CA PHE A 52 -6.24 -2.66 -9.69
C PHE A 52 -7.64 -2.21 -9.25
N ALA A 53 -7.76 -1.08 -8.58
CA ALA A 53 -9.05 -0.51 -8.22
C ALA A 53 -9.89 -0.18 -9.46
N ALA A 54 -9.28 0.41 -10.48
CA ALA A 54 -9.93 0.74 -11.75
C ALA A 54 -10.40 -0.53 -12.51
N SER A 55 -9.55 -1.56 -12.58
CA SER A 55 -9.83 -2.81 -13.31
C SER A 55 -10.84 -3.73 -12.61
N ALA A 56 -10.92 -3.67 -11.28
CA ALA A 56 -11.83 -4.49 -10.49
C ALA A 56 -13.29 -4.01 -10.53
N GLY A 57 -13.61 -2.94 -11.27
CA GLY A 57 -14.95 -2.37 -11.35
C GLY A 57 -15.50 -1.86 -10.01
N LYS A 58 -14.68 -1.81 -8.99
CA LYS A 58 -15.04 -1.28 -7.68
C LYS A 58 -14.88 0.24 -7.70
N LYS A 59 -15.82 0.92 -7.04
CA LYS A 59 -15.75 2.38 -6.91
C LYS A 59 -14.42 2.76 -6.27
N ALA A 60 -13.71 3.72 -6.88
CA ALA A 60 -12.37 4.13 -6.44
C ALA A 60 -12.27 4.42 -4.92
N GLY A 61 -13.33 4.94 -4.30
CA GLY A 61 -13.39 5.22 -2.87
C GLY A 61 -13.43 4.01 -1.93
N GLU A 62 -13.57 2.77 -2.44
CA GLU A 62 -13.58 1.56 -1.60
C GLU A 62 -12.17 1.03 -1.25
N PHE A 63 -11.14 1.43 -2.01
CA PHE A 63 -9.78 0.90 -1.84
C PHE A 63 -8.75 1.95 -1.47
N TYR A 64 -8.88 3.14 -2.00
CA TYR A 64 -7.92 4.21 -1.76
C TYR A 64 -8.57 5.58 -1.97
N THR A 65 -8.05 6.57 -1.28
CA THR A 65 -8.42 7.96 -1.50
C THR A 65 -7.63 8.50 -2.71
N PRO A 66 -8.29 9.09 -3.73
CA PRO A 66 -7.59 9.68 -4.87
C PRO A 66 -6.49 10.65 -4.43
N GLN A 67 -5.33 10.61 -5.09
CA GLN A 67 -4.15 11.38 -4.68
C GLN A 67 -4.42 12.87 -4.48
N GLN A 68 -5.25 13.48 -5.34
CA GLN A 68 -5.61 14.90 -5.24
C GLN A 68 -6.37 15.20 -3.94
N VAL A 69 -7.31 14.30 -3.57
CA VAL A 69 -8.11 14.44 -2.34
C VAL A 69 -7.23 14.20 -1.11
N SER A 70 -6.44 13.13 -1.11
CA SER A 70 -5.54 12.81 0.00
C SER A 70 -4.52 13.93 0.24
N ARG A 71 -4.01 14.58 -0.83
CA ARG A 71 -3.11 15.73 -0.71
C ARG A 71 -3.78 16.93 -0.04
N ILE A 72 -5.02 17.25 -0.41
CA ILE A 72 -5.79 18.35 0.21
C ILE A 72 -6.02 18.04 1.69
N LEU A 73 -6.50 16.83 2.02
CA LEU A 73 -6.75 16.41 3.39
C LEU A 73 -5.47 16.43 4.23
N ALA A 74 -4.37 15.89 3.71
CA ALA A 74 -3.07 15.88 4.39
C ALA A 74 -2.62 17.31 4.71
N LYS A 75 -2.71 18.24 3.75
CA LYS A 75 -2.37 19.64 3.97
C LYS A 75 -3.26 20.30 5.01
N LEU A 76 -4.57 20.03 5.00
CA LEU A 76 -5.49 20.60 5.99
C LEU A 76 -5.15 20.16 7.41
N VAL A 77 -4.87 18.87 7.63
CA VAL A 77 -4.58 18.36 8.99
C VAL A 77 -3.17 18.72 9.47
N THR A 78 -2.28 19.09 8.57
CA THR A 78 -0.89 19.48 8.88
C THR A 78 -0.66 21.00 8.92
N ILE A 79 -1.69 21.82 8.72
CA ILE A 79 -1.57 23.28 8.75
C ILE A 79 -0.85 23.72 10.03
N ASN A 80 0.21 24.50 9.88
CA ASN A 80 1.03 25.01 10.98
C ASN A 80 1.62 23.92 11.90
N LYS A 81 1.77 22.69 11.42
CA LYS A 81 2.38 21.57 12.14
C LYS A 81 3.70 21.17 11.49
N SER A 82 4.80 21.33 12.21
CA SER A 82 6.13 20.85 11.79
C SER A 82 6.37 19.39 12.16
N LYS A 83 5.59 18.87 13.13
CA LYS A 83 5.66 17.48 13.61
C LYS A 83 4.32 17.06 14.20
N LEU A 84 3.96 15.80 13.97
CA LEU A 84 2.82 15.12 14.60
C LEU A 84 3.33 13.92 15.41
N GLN A 85 2.78 13.76 16.64
CA GLN A 85 3.09 12.59 17.46
C GLN A 85 2.46 11.33 16.86
N SER A 86 1.22 11.44 16.38
CA SER A 86 0.53 10.33 15.75
C SER A 86 -0.51 10.83 14.75
N VAL A 87 -0.82 9.96 13.79
CA VAL A 87 -1.94 10.11 12.86
C VAL A 87 -2.77 8.84 12.92
N TYR A 88 -4.08 8.98 12.93
CA TYR A 88 -5.02 7.88 12.94
C TYR A 88 -6.08 8.04 11.86
N ASP A 89 -6.28 6.97 11.07
CA ASP A 89 -7.35 6.88 10.09
C ASP A 89 -8.23 5.65 10.42
N PRO A 90 -9.50 5.86 10.84
CA PRO A 90 -10.40 4.77 11.20
C PRO A 90 -10.90 3.96 10.01
N THR A 91 -10.62 4.37 8.78
CA THR A 91 -11.07 3.74 7.53
C THR A 91 -9.96 3.81 6.47
N CYS A 92 -8.76 3.39 6.85
CA CYS A 92 -7.53 3.74 6.14
C CYS A 92 -7.43 3.17 4.71
N GLY A 93 -8.27 2.21 4.34
CA GLY A 93 -8.21 1.60 3.02
C GLY A 93 -6.83 1.00 2.76
N SER A 94 -6.16 1.44 1.70
CA SER A 94 -4.77 1.07 1.37
C SER A 94 -3.70 1.82 2.18
N GLY A 95 -4.07 2.74 3.07
CA GLY A 95 -3.15 3.55 3.85
C GLY A 95 -2.57 4.76 3.11
N SER A 96 -2.96 5.01 1.87
CA SER A 96 -2.39 6.09 1.04
C SER A 96 -2.58 7.49 1.66
N LEU A 97 -3.69 7.75 2.38
CA LEU A 97 -3.89 9.02 3.07
C LEU A 97 -2.92 9.19 4.24
N LEU A 98 -2.71 8.15 5.04
CA LEU A 98 -1.73 8.15 6.13
C LEU A 98 -0.32 8.47 5.63
N LEU A 99 0.12 7.79 4.57
CA LEU A 99 1.41 8.03 3.92
C LEU A 99 1.52 9.46 3.38
N ARG A 100 0.43 9.98 2.81
CA ARG A 100 0.40 11.36 2.31
C ARG A 100 0.63 12.39 3.42
N VAL A 101 0.08 12.18 4.62
CA VAL A 101 0.35 13.04 5.79
C VAL A 101 1.84 13.03 6.14
N GLY A 102 2.50 11.87 6.06
CA GLY A 102 3.94 11.74 6.27
C GLY A 102 4.80 12.49 5.26
N LYS A 103 4.30 12.64 4.02
CA LYS A 103 4.98 13.46 2.99
C LYS A 103 4.83 14.98 3.23
N GLU A 104 3.84 15.42 4.01
CA GLU A 104 3.63 16.85 4.32
C GLU A 104 4.30 17.26 5.65
N THR A 105 4.47 16.38 6.62
CA THR A 105 5.08 16.66 7.91
C THR A 105 5.69 15.41 8.56
N LYS A 106 6.59 15.59 9.54
CA LYS A 106 7.15 14.47 10.29
C LYS A 106 6.09 13.84 11.20
N VAL A 107 5.86 12.54 11.07
CA VAL A 107 4.93 11.76 11.88
C VAL A 107 5.71 10.69 12.65
N SER A 108 5.49 10.59 13.97
CA SER A 108 6.19 9.59 14.81
C SER A 108 5.51 8.23 14.79
N SER A 109 4.19 8.18 14.64
CA SER A 109 3.44 6.91 14.64
C SER A 109 2.20 7.01 13.77
N TYR A 110 1.94 5.94 13.02
CA TYR A 110 0.76 5.80 12.17
C TYR A 110 -0.16 4.72 12.72
N TYR A 111 -1.45 5.02 12.75
CA TYR A 111 -2.49 4.08 13.15
C TYR A 111 -3.57 4.06 12.09
N GLY A 112 -3.97 2.88 11.66
CA GLY A 112 -5.04 2.69 10.67
C GLY A 112 -5.97 1.57 11.08
N GLN A 113 -7.23 1.69 10.71
CA GLN A 113 -8.22 0.64 10.85
C GLN A 113 -8.84 0.35 9.49
N GLU A 114 -8.93 -0.94 9.14
CA GLU A 114 -9.55 -1.41 7.91
C GLU A 114 -10.29 -2.72 8.19
N PHE A 115 -11.56 -2.76 7.80
CA PHE A 115 -12.43 -3.92 8.02
C PHE A 115 -12.19 -5.04 7.01
N ASN A 116 -11.92 -4.69 5.75
CA ASN A 116 -11.71 -5.67 4.69
C ASN A 116 -10.31 -6.26 4.77
N SER A 117 -10.20 -7.56 4.99
CA SER A 117 -8.92 -8.27 5.16
C SER A 117 -7.98 -8.15 3.96
N THR A 118 -8.53 -8.09 2.73
CA THR A 118 -7.71 -7.91 1.52
C THR A 118 -7.13 -6.51 1.48
N THR A 119 -7.95 -5.49 1.73
CA THR A 119 -7.53 -4.09 1.76
C THR A 119 -6.57 -3.83 2.93
N TYR A 120 -6.80 -4.45 4.09
CA TYR A 120 -5.88 -4.42 5.22
C TYR A 120 -4.48 -4.95 4.85
N ASN A 121 -4.41 -6.06 4.10
CA ASN A 121 -3.12 -6.58 3.64
C ASN A 121 -2.43 -5.66 2.64
N LEU A 122 -3.20 -4.97 1.78
CA LEU A 122 -2.66 -3.93 0.90
C LEU A 122 -2.08 -2.77 1.73
N ALA A 123 -2.80 -2.29 2.75
CA ALA A 123 -2.32 -1.23 3.63
C ALA A 123 -1.02 -1.62 4.33
N ARG A 124 -0.95 -2.83 4.88
CA ARG A 124 0.28 -3.32 5.53
C ARG A 124 1.46 -3.35 4.58
N MET A 125 1.27 -3.86 3.36
CA MET A 125 2.32 -3.89 2.37
C MET A 125 2.74 -2.47 1.97
N ASN A 126 1.78 -1.58 1.78
CA ASN A 126 2.03 -0.18 1.44
C ASN A 126 2.90 0.51 2.52
N MET A 127 2.54 0.34 3.80
CA MET A 127 3.32 0.87 4.92
C MET A 127 4.74 0.30 4.98
N LEU A 128 4.91 -1.01 4.73
CA LEU A 128 6.23 -1.65 4.74
C LEU A 128 7.14 -1.17 3.60
N LEU A 129 6.58 -0.86 2.43
CA LEU A 129 7.34 -0.40 1.28
C LEU A 129 7.78 1.08 1.40
N HIS A 130 7.09 1.84 2.23
CA HIS A 130 7.42 3.25 2.49
C HIS A 130 8.29 3.47 3.74
N GLY A 131 8.65 2.42 4.48
CA GLY A 131 9.49 2.45 5.68
C GLY A 131 8.67 2.67 6.93
#